data_ba77676a828568af56fe2893f0d7a10b
#
_entry.id   ba77676a828568af56fe2893f0d7a10b
#
_cell.length_a   1.000
_cell.length_b   1.000
_cell.length_c   1.000
_cell.angle_alpha   90.00
_cell.angle_beta   90.00
_cell.angle_gamma   90.00
#
_symmetry.space_group_name_H-M   'P 1'
#
loop_
_entity.id
_entity.type
_entity.pdbx_description
1 polymer ?
#
loop_
_entity_poly.entity_id
_entity_poly.type
_entity_poly.pdbx_seq_one_letter_code
_entity_poly.pdbx_strand_id
1 'polypeptide(L)'
;GQLLSVYMLVSLGGLAGGQFMLNIASPEGSQLFILISVLVSIAVIPILISVSPAPAFEATEFVSIRQLIQVSPLGVFGTFSSGIASGAVFGIGAVYASIIGLGTEEISFFMGSLIIGGVFMQYPIGWLSDVFGRRRMIILTCFIGGVLSFTTSMVVAEGLMIYVQVALIGGLSLPLYSLCTAHTNDYLNPSQMVAASGTLVMANGLGATMGAPVAAYAMELTGPHALFMTIGISFTIVCIFAIIRTTQRSSVSVEDQGDFVPLAPTPTSAGFNPDLELEEIEAALNLGKEEIHESFEELVEELKSNDEGG
;
A
#
# COMPACT_ATOMS: atom_id res chain seq x y z
N GLY A 1 6.57 0.65 14.21
CA GLY A 1 6.43 -0.54 13.36
C GLY A 1 5.26 -1.45 13.72
N GLN A 2 5.07 -1.79 15.01
CA GLN A 2 4.03 -2.78 15.43
C GLN A 2 2.60 -2.29 15.17
N LEU A 3 2.28 -1.03 15.47
CA LEU A 3 0.95 -0.45 15.27
C LEU A 3 0.55 -0.48 13.80
N LEU A 4 1.47 -0.12 12.91
CA LEU A 4 1.25 -0.12 11.46
C LEU A 4 1.06 -1.53 10.92
N SER A 5 1.83 -2.50 11.42
CA SER A 5 1.66 -3.91 11.05
C SER A 5 0.29 -4.45 11.45
N VAL A 6 -0.20 -4.11 12.65
CA VAL A 6 -1.56 -4.46 13.10
C VAL A 6 -2.63 -3.77 12.24
N TYR A 7 -2.47 -2.48 11.93
CA TYR A 7 -3.36 -1.75 11.03
C TYR A 7 -3.46 -2.43 9.66
N MET A 8 -2.32 -2.78 9.06
CA MET A 8 -2.28 -3.44 7.76
C MET A 8 -2.92 -4.83 7.80
N LEU A 9 -2.64 -5.61 8.87
CA LEU A 9 -3.24 -6.94 9.04
C LEU A 9 -4.75 -6.86 9.18
N VAL A 10 -5.27 -5.91 9.95
CA VAL A 10 -6.71 -5.69 10.12
C VAL A 10 -7.35 -5.20 8.80
N SER A 11 -6.71 -4.25 8.10
CA SER A 11 -7.22 -3.70 6.84
C SER A 11 -7.28 -4.76 5.74
N LEU A 12 -6.19 -5.49 5.52
CA LEU A 12 -6.14 -6.54 4.49
C LEU A 12 -6.97 -7.76 4.90
N GLY A 13 -6.99 -8.11 6.20
CA GLY A 13 -7.85 -9.17 6.74
C GLY A 13 -9.33 -8.85 6.56
N GLY A 14 -9.73 -7.58 6.80
CA GLY A 14 -11.08 -7.09 6.54
C GLY A 14 -11.44 -7.13 5.06
N LEU A 15 -10.52 -6.72 4.18
CA LEU A 15 -10.71 -6.78 2.73
C LEU A 15 -10.88 -8.22 2.24
N ALA A 16 -10.03 -9.15 2.71
CA ALA A 16 -10.15 -10.58 2.39
C ALA A 16 -11.45 -11.17 2.95
N GLY A 17 -11.77 -10.90 4.21
CA GLY A 17 -13.02 -11.35 4.86
C GLY A 17 -14.26 -10.86 4.14
N GLY A 18 -14.24 -9.63 3.63
CA GLY A 18 -15.32 -9.04 2.84
C GLY A 18 -15.66 -9.85 1.58
N GLN A 19 -14.66 -10.47 0.92
CA GLN A 19 -14.91 -11.32 -0.25
C GLN A 19 -15.74 -12.55 0.10
N PHE A 20 -15.52 -13.14 1.29
CA PHE A 20 -16.26 -14.32 1.73
C PHE A 20 -17.69 -14.01 2.20
N MET A 21 -18.00 -12.74 2.48
CA MET A 21 -19.37 -12.32 2.79
C MET A 21 -20.35 -12.55 1.65
N LEU A 22 -19.90 -12.64 0.41
CA LEU A 22 -20.72 -13.01 -0.75
C LEU A 22 -21.38 -14.39 -0.58
N ASN A 23 -20.83 -15.26 0.27
CA ASN A 23 -21.36 -16.61 0.50
C ASN A 23 -22.44 -16.65 1.60
N ILE A 24 -22.71 -15.52 2.29
CA ILE A 24 -23.71 -15.46 3.37
C ILE A 24 -25.13 -15.38 2.81
N ALA A 25 -25.34 -14.68 1.69
CA ALA A 25 -26.64 -14.48 1.08
C ALA A 25 -26.52 -14.26 -0.43
N SER A 26 -27.64 -14.44 -1.16
CA SER A 26 -27.69 -14.21 -2.61
C SER A 26 -27.33 -12.75 -2.97
N PRO A 27 -26.42 -12.54 -3.93
CA PRO A 27 -26.07 -11.19 -4.41
C PRO A 27 -27.24 -10.42 -5.04
N GLU A 28 -28.27 -11.15 -5.52
CA GLU A 28 -29.47 -10.55 -6.11
C GLU A 28 -30.43 -9.98 -5.07
N GLY A 29 -30.24 -10.33 -3.79
CA GLY A 29 -31.09 -9.92 -2.68
C GLY A 29 -30.60 -8.64 -2.00
N SER A 30 -31.45 -8.07 -1.14
CA SER A 30 -31.10 -6.90 -0.31
C SER A 30 -30.27 -7.25 0.94
N GLN A 31 -30.11 -8.51 1.28
CA GLN A 31 -29.53 -8.97 2.54
C GLN A 31 -28.06 -8.55 2.70
N LEU A 32 -27.27 -8.64 1.63
CA LEU A 32 -25.88 -8.20 1.67
C LEU A 32 -25.73 -6.68 1.84
N PHE A 33 -26.63 -5.88 1.24
CA PHE A 33 -26.66 -4.43 1.42
C PHE A 33 -27.04 -4.05 2.85
N ILE A 34 -28.00 -4.77 3.46
CA ILE A 34 -28.36 -4.58 4.88
C ILE A 34 -27.16 -4.94 5.77
N LEU A 35 -26.47 -6.05 5.50
CA LEU A 35 -25.30 -6.47 6.25
C LEU A 35 -24.20 -5.41 6.19
N ILE A 36 -23.90 -4.89 5.01
CA ILE A 36 -22.90 -3.80 4.84
C ILE A 36 -23.31 -2.57 5.64
N SER A 37 -24.59 -2.16 5.56
CA SER A 37 -25.09 -0.99 6.30
C SER A 37 -24.95 -1.17 7.82
N VAL A 38 -25.23 -2.36 8.33
CA VAL A 38 -25.06 -2.69 9.76
C VAL A 38 -23.59 -2.64 10.16
N LEU A 39 -22.69 -3.25 9.36
CA LEU A 39 -21.25 -3.26 9.66
C LEU A 39 -20.66 -1.85 9.64
N VAL A 40 -21.04 -1.02 8.66
CA VAL A 40 -20.60 0.38 8.61
C VAL A 40 -21.10 1.15 9.83
N SER A 41 -22.36 0.94 10.23
CA SER A 41 -22.94 1.58 11.43
C SER A 41 -22.20 1.17 12.70
N ILE A 42 -21.87 -0.11 12.85
CA ILE A 42 -21.08 -0.62 13.99
C ILE A 42 -19.66 -0.04 13.97
N ALA A 43 -19.04 0.08 12.80
CA ALA A 43 -17.68 0.60 12.67
C ALA A 43 -17.55 2.08 13.10
N VAL A 44 -18.64 2.85 13.08
CA VAL A 44 -18.66 4.24 13.55
C VAL A 44 -18.70 4.34 15.09
N ILE A 45 -19.20 3.32 15.79
CA ILE A 45 -19.38 3.35 17.24
C ILE A 45 -18.06 3.64 18.00
N PRO A 46 -16.94 2.96 17.74
CA PRO A 46 -15.68 3.25 18.44
C PRO A 46 -15.20 4.69 18.24
N ILE A 47 -15.44 5.26 17.05
CA ILE A 47 -15.06 6.64 16.72
C ILE A 47 -15.90 7.63 17.55
N LEU A 48 -17.21 7.38 17.67
CA LEU A 48 -18.10 8.22 18.44
C LEU A 48 -17.83 8.18 19.95
N ILE A 49 -17.31 7.06 20.46
CA ILE A 49 -16.98 6.90 21.89
C ILE A 49 -15.58 7.44 22.20
N SER A 50 -14.72 7.57 21.18
CA SER A 50 -13.36 8.08 21.35
C SER A 50 -13.38 9.58 21.70
N VAL A 51 -12.69 9.94 22.80
CA VAL A 51 -12.55 11.33 23.29
C VAL A 51 -11.24 11.96 22.75
N SER A 52 -10.51 11.27 21.88
CA SER A 52 -9.25 11.79 21.33
C SER A 52 -9.49 13.05 20.49
N PRO A 53 -8.80 14.17 20.80
CA PRO A 53 -8.88 15.36 19.96
C PRO A 53 -8.38 15.01 18.54
N ALA A 54 -8.97 15.64 17.54
CA ALA A 54 -8.48 15.50 16.18
C ALA A 54 -7.02 15.98 16.11
N PRO A 55 -6.12 15.24 15.43
CA PRO A 55 -4.74 15.69 15.25
C PRO A 55 -4.73 17.09 14.61
N ALA A 56 -3.87 17.97 15.12
CA ALA A 56 -3.67 19.26 14.50
C ALA A 56 -3.06 19.02 13.10
N PHE A 57 -3.76 19.48 12.06
CA PHE A 57 -3.21 19.44 10.72
C PHE A 57 -2.16 20.54 10.61
N GLU A 58 -0.89 20.19 10.74
CA GLU A 58 0.17 21.07 10.29
C GLU A 58 0.12 21.15 8.76
N ALA A 59 0.30 22.37 8.23
CA ALA A 59 0.30 22.60 6.79
C ALA A 59 1.54 21.92 6.17
N THR A 60 1.36 20.69 5.72
CA THR A 60 2.40 19.89 5.06
C THR A 60 2.78 20.58 3.75
N GLU A 61 4.06 20.75 3.47
CA GLU A 61 4.53 21.27 2.19
C GLU A 61 4.07 20.34 1.07
N PHE A 62 3.35 20.87 0.08
CA PHE A 62 2.89 20.09 -1.06
C PHE A 62 4.06 19.69 -1.96
N VAL A 63 4.35 18.41 -2.06
CA VAL A 63 5.29 17.87 -3.05
C VAL A 63 4.51 17.57 -4.33
N SER A 64 4.73 18.36 -5.38
CA SER A 64 4.06 18.16 -6.66
C SER A 64 4.53 16.88 -7.35
N ILE A 65 3.64 16.25 -8.15
CA ILE A 65 3.99 15.06 -8.94
C ILE A 65 5.22 15.29 -9.85
N ARG A 66 5.39 16.51 -10.36
CA ARG A 66 6.54 16.88 -11.20
C ARG A 66 7.86 16.88 -10.42
N GLN A 67 7.85 17.38 -9.19
CA GLN A 67 9.01 17.33 -8.30
C GLN A 67 9.35 15.89 -7.95
N LEU A 68 8.32 15.09 -7.63
CA LEU A 68 8.52 13.69 -7.27
C LEU A 68 9.04 12.84 -8.44
N ILE A 69 8.60 13.11 -9.68
CA ILE A 69 9.16 12.48 -10.89
C ILE A 69 10.65 12.82 -11.06
N GLN A 70 11.09 14.04 -10.69
CA GLN A 70 12.50 14.40 -10.77
C GLN A 70 13.36 13.67 -9.73
N VAL A 71 12.81 13.48 -8.53
CA VAL A 71 13.48 12.80 -7.41
C VAL A 71 13.50 11.29 -7.61
N SER A 72 12.34 10.69 -7.82
CA SER A 72 12.16 9.24 -7.93
C SER A 72 11.19 8.86 -9.07
N PRO A 73 11.62 8.95 -10.33
CA PRO A 73 10.76 8.62 -11.47
C PRO A 73 10.32 7.16 -11.46
N LEU A 74 11.16 6.24 -10.98
CA LEU A 74 10.80 4.82 -10.87
C LEU A 74 9.69 4.61 -9.83
N GLY A 75 9.74 5.29 -8.69
CA GLY A 75 8.71 5.20 -7.67
C GLY A 75 7.36 5.68 -8.17
N VAL A 76 7.29 6.88 -8.76
CA VAL A 76 6.03 7.44 -9.30
C VAL A 76 5.47 6.56 -10.42
N PHE A 77 6.30 6.14 -11.36
CA PHE A 77 5.87 5.29 -12.47
C PHE A 77 5.44 3.89 -11.99
N GLY A 78 6.18 3.33 -11.02
CA GLY A 78 5.86 2.04 -10.42
C GLY A 78 4.54 2.07 -9.62
N THR A 79 4.28 3.12 -8.83
CA THR A 79 3.01 3.27 -8.12
C THR A 79 1.83 3.48 -9.08
N PHE A 80 1.98 4.25 -10.15
CA PHE A 80 0.98 4.40 -11.20
C PHE A 80 0.66 3.05 -11.87
N SER A 81 1.68 2.29 -12.26
CA SER A 81 1.52 0.98 -12.89
C SER A 81 0.94 -0.07 -11.94
N SER A 82 1.32 -0.03 -10.65
CA SER A 82 0.68 -0.83 -9.60
C SER A 82 -0.82 -0.50 -9.50
N GLY A 83 -1.18 0.79 -9.64
CA GLY A 83 -2.57 1.22 -9.74
C GLY A 83 -3.29 0.59 -10.93
N ILE A 84 -2.69 0.57 -12.13
CA ILE A 84 -3.29 -0.09 -13.31
C ILE A 84 -3.55 -1.57 -13.03
N ALA A 85 -2.59 -2.28 -12.46
CA ALA A 85 -2.75 -3.70 -12.16
C ALA A 85 -3.85 -3.95 -11.12
N SER A 86 -3.86 -3.21 -10.01
CA SER A 86 -4.88 -3.33 -8.97
C SER A 86 -6.26 -2.90 -9.46
N GLY A 87 -6.36 -1.80 -10.23
CA GLY A 87 -7.60 -1.34 -10.83
C GLY A 87 -8.19 -2.34 -11.81
N ALA A 88 -7.36 -2.99 -12.63
CA ALA A 88 -7.81 -4.07 -13.50
C ALA A 88 -8.39 -5.25 -12.71
N VAL A 89 -7.67 -5.72 -11.68
CA VAL A 89 -8.11 -6.88 -10.89
C VAL A 89 -9.35 -6.57 -10.04
N PHE A 90 -9.30 -5.51 -9.24
CA PHE A 90 -10.43 -5.17 -8.35
C PHE A 90 -11.64 -4.63 -9.10
N GLY A 91 -11.44 -3.99 -10.26
CA GLY A 91 -12.52 -3.45 -11.07
C GLY A 91 -13.27 -4.51 -11.89
N ILE A 92 -12.55 -5.45 -12.50
CA ILE A 92 -13.18 -6.44 -13.41
C ILE A 92 -12.75 -7.90 -13.17
N GLY A 93 -11.98 -8.19 -12.11
CA GLY A 93 -11.57 -9.56 -11.80
C GLY A 93 -12.74 -10.50 -11.52
N ALA A 94 -13.76 -10.02 -10.81
CA ALA A 94 -15.00 -10.81 -10.59
C ALA A 94 -15.77 -11.03 -11.89
N VAL A 95 -15.78 -10.05 -12.81
CA VAL A 95 -16.39 -10.20 -14.14
C VAL A 95 -15.63 -11.24 -14.96
N TYR A 96 -14.29 -11.18 -14.94
CA TYR A 96 -13.45 -12.21 -15.57
C TYR A 96 -13.82 -13.61 -15.05
N ALA A 97 -13.86 -13.77 -13.71
CA ALA A 97 -14.16 -15.04 -13.07
C ALA A 97 -15.56 -15.57 -13.48
N SER A 98 -16.55 -14.68 -13.59
CA SER A 98 -17.89 -15.02 -14.08
C SER A 98 -17.88 -15.45 -15.55
N ILE A 99 -17.12 -14.76 -16.42
CA ILE A 99 -17.03 -15.07 -17.86
C ILE A 99 -16.39 -16.46 -18.10
N ILE A 100 -15.42 -16.86 -17.28
CA ILE A 100 -14.81 -18.19 -17.37
C ILE A 100 -15.66 -19.29 -16.71
N GLY A 101 -16.86 -18.97 -16.20
CA GLY A 101 -17.85 -19.91 -15.72
C GLY A 101 -17.81 -20.22 -14.23
N LEU A 102 -17.08 -19.44 -13.43
CA LEU A 102 -17.06 -19.60 -11.97
C LEU A 102 -18.40 -19.15 -11.35
N GLY A 103 -18.93 -19.95 -10.44
CA GLY A 103 -20.09 -19.59 -9.63
C GLY A 103 -19.77 -18.54 -8.55
N THR A 104 -20.79 -18.01 -7.88
CA THR A 104 -20.63 -16.94 -6.88
C THR A 104 -19.65 -17.29 -5.76
N GLU A 105 -19.73 -18.52 -5.26
CA GLU A 105 -18.81 -19.02 -4.23
C GLU A 105 -17.37 -19.08 -4.76
N GLU A 106 -17.17 -19.58 -5.95
CA GLU A 106 -15.86 -19.69 -6.59
C GLU A 106 -15.26 -18.31 -6.91
N ILE A 107 -16.09 -17.33 -7.29
CA ILE A 107 -15.67 -15.92 -7.48
C ILE A 107 -15.17 -15.33 -6.15
N SER A 108 -15.87 -15.61 -5.05
CA SER A 108 -15.44 -15.19 -3.71
C SER A 108 -14.07 -15.77 -3.34
N PHE A 109 -13.86 -17.06 -3.60
CA PHE A 109 -12.55 -17.71 -3.39
C PHE A 109 -11.47 -17.16 -4.33
N PHE A 110 -11.80 -16.86 -5.58
CA PHE A 110 -10.88 -16.27 -6.55
C PHE A 110 -10.39 -14.91 -6.09
N MET A 111 -11.28 -14.00 -5.73
CA MET A 111 -10.95 -12.67 -5.24
C MET A 111 -10.27 -12.71 -3.86
N GLY A 112 -10.75 -13.60 -2.99
CA GLY A 112 -10.14 -13.84 -1.68
C GLY A 112 -8.69 -14.35 -1.77
N SER A 113 -8.43 -15.30 -2.68
CA SER A 113 -7.10 -15.87 -2.91
C SER A 113 -6.10 -14.81 -3.36
N LEU A 114 -6.51 -13.87 -4.21
CA LEU A 114 -5.67 -12.75 -4.65
C LEU A 114 -5.22 -11.90 -3.46
N ILE A 115 -6.16 -11.53 -2.58
CA ILE A 115 -5.86 -10.69 -1.41
C ILE A 115 -5.00 -11.45 -0.41
N ILE A 116 -5.34 -12.71 -0.13
CA ILE A 116 -4.59 -13.59 0.77
C ILE A 116 -3.15 -13.73 0.26
N GLY A 117 -2.95 -13.95 -1.04
CA GLY A 117 -1.62 -14.00 -1.64
C GLY A 117 -0.83 -12.72 -1.41
N GLY A 118 -1.46 -11.55 -1.56
CA GLY A 118 -0.88 -10.24 -1.27
C GLY A 118 -0.44 -10.10 0.18
N VAL A 119 -1.30 -10.49 1.12
CA VAL A 119 -0.99 -10.47 2.56
C VAL A 119 0.23 -11.34 2.88
N PHE A 120 0.24 -12.58 2.39
CA PHE A 120 1.34 -13.53 2.67
C PHE A 120 2.67 -13.08 2.05
N MET A 121 2.66 -12.49 0.86
CA MET A 121 3.88 -12.06 0.17
C MET A 121 4.37 -10.68 0.60
N GLN A 122 3.55 -9.89 1.30
CA GLN A 122 3.92 -8.54 1.76
C GLN A 122 5.17 -8.57 2.64
N TYR A 123 5.21 -9.45 3.62
CA TYR A 123 6.34 -9.58 4.54
C TYR A 123 7.60 -10.15 3.87
N PRO A 124 7.56 -11.30 3.17
CA PRO A 124 8.75 -11.82 2.49
C PRO A 124 9.36 -10.87 1.47
N ILE A 125 8.51 -10.21 0.66
CA ILE A 125 8.98 -9.26 -0.35
C ILE A 125 9.59 -8.02 0.32
N GLY A 126 8.98 -7.53 1.39
CA GLY A 126 9.50 -6.42 2.18
C GLY A 126 10.87 -6.74 2.76
N TRP A 127 10.99 -7.83 3.48
CA TRP A 127 12.25 -8.28 4.08
C TRP A 127 13.35 -8.51 3.02
N LEU A 128 13.01 -9.15 1.91
CA LEU A 128 13.96 -9.32 0.81
C LEU A 128 14.39 -7.97 0.21
N SER A 129 13.51 -6.97 0.22
CA SER A 129 13.84 -5.63 -0.30
C SER A 129 14.85 -4.89 0.57
N ASP A 130 14.81 -5.12 1.88
CA ASP A 130 15.77 -4.55 2.82
C ASP A 130 17.15 -5.25 2.72
N VAL A 131 17.17 -6.56 2.38
CA VAL A 131 18.42 -7.33 2.22
C VAL A 131 19.09 -7.11 0.86
N PHE A 132 18.33 -7.15 -0.24
CA PHE A 132 18.86 -7.10 -1.61
C PHE A 132 18.80 -5.72 -2.26
N GLY A 133 18.13 -4.76 -1.62
CA GLY A 133 17.90 -3.41 -2.13
C GLY A 133 16.62 -3.29 -2.95
N ARG A 134 15.87 -2.24 -2.70
CA ARG A 134 14.49 -2.03 -3.20
C ARG A 134 14.37 -2.05 -4.71
N ARG A 135 15.30 -1.42 -5.44
CA ARG A 135 15.27 -1.41 -6.91
C ARG A 135 15.39 -2.80 -7.50
N ARG A 136 16.28 -3.65 -6.95
CA ARG A 136 16.44 -5.04 -7.42
C ARG A 136 15.17 -5.84 -7.15
N MET A 137 14.54 -5.61 -5.99
CA MET A 137 13.28 -6.28 -5.67
C MET A 137 12.12 -5.82 -6.55
N ILE A 138 12.03 -4.54 -6.92
CA ILE A 138 11.05 -4.06 -7.91
C ILE A 138 11.24 -4.80 -9.24
N ILE A 139 12.49 -4.90 -9.74
CA ILE A 139 12.79 -5.61 -10.99
C ILE A 139 12.36 -7.08 -10.89
N LEU A 140 12.75 -7.77 -9.82
CA LEU A 140 12.46 -9.19 -9.61
C LEU A 140 10.95 -9.45 -9.51
N THR A 141 10.26 -8.67 -8.68
CA THR A 141 8.80 -8.76 -8.49
C THR A 141 8.05 -8.52 -9.80
N CYS A 142 8.44 -7.48 -10.55
CA CYS A 142 7.82 -7.17 -11.83
C CYS A 142 8.17 -8.20 -12.92
N PHE A 143 9.38 -8.75 -12.93
CA PHE A 143 9.76 -9.80 -13.87
C PHE A 143 8.95 -11.08 -13.62
N ILE A 144 8.94 -11.58 -12.38
CA ILE A 144 8.19 -12.80 -12.02
C ILE A 144 6.68 -12.57 -12.21
N GLY A 145 6.16 -11.42 -11.77
CA GLY A 145 4.75 -11.06 -11.92
C GLY A 145 4.32 -10.95 -13.39
N GLY A 146 5.18 -10.38 -14.23
CA GLY A 146 4.95 -10.31 -15.68
C GLY A 146 4.89 -11.70 -16.31
N VAL A 147 5.90 -12.54 -16.06
CA VAL A 147 5.93 -13.93 -16.57
C VAL A 147 4.71 -14.72 -16.10
N LEU A 148 4.39 -14.63 -14.81
CA LEU A 148 3.24 -15.35 -14.26
C LEU A 148 1.92 -14.86 -14.86
N SER A 149 1.74 -13.55 -15.03
CA SER A 149 0.53 -13.00 -15.64
C SER A 149 0.38 -13.42 -17.11
N PHE A 150 1.46 -13.42 -17.89
CA PHE A 150 1.42 -13.91 -19.28
C PHE A 150 1.14 -15.42 -19.34
N THR A 151 1.74 -16.24 -18.48
CA THR A 151 1.44 -17.68 -18.44
C THR A 151 -0.02 -17.94 -18.07
N THR A 152 -0.57 -17.19 -17.10
CA THR A 152 -1.98 -17.28 -16.71
C THR A 152 -2.90 -16.84 -17.85
N SER A 153 -2.51 -15.86 -18.67
CA SER A 153 -3.29 -15.45 -19.84
C SER A 153 -3.31 -16.52 -20.95
N MET A 154 -2.28 -17.35 -21.05
CA MET A 154 -2.17 -18.39 -22.09
C MET A 154 -2.83 -19.71 -21.67
N VAL A 155 -2.85 -20.01 -20.39
CA VAL A 155 -3.35 -21.28 -19.84
C VAL A 155 -4.41 -20.95 -18.79
N VAL A 156 -5.66 -21.24 -19.14
CA VAL A 156 -6.75 -21.17 -18.14
C VAL A 156 -6.57 -22.37 -17.22
N ALA A 157 -6.17 -22.09 -15.98
CA ALA A 157 -6.04 -23.14 -14.97
C ALA A 157 -7.43 -23.56 -14.49
N GLU A 158 -7.59 -24.85 -14.21
CA GLU A 158 -8.83 -25.43 -13.68
C GLU A 158 -8.66 -25.86 -12.22
N GLY A 159 -9.77 -25.94 -11.50
CA GLY A 159 -9.82 -26.39 -10.12
C GLY A 159 -8.96 -25.54 -9.18
N LEU A 160 -8.18 -26.19 -8.30
CA LEU A 160 -7.35 -25.48 -7.29
C LEU A 160 -6.27 -24.60 -7.92
N MET A 161 -5.80 -24.93 -9.12
CA MET A 161 -4.66 -24.24 -9.74
C MET A 161 -4.96 -22.77 -10.07
N ILE A 162 -6.22 -22.42 -10.40
CA ILE A 162 -6.60 -21.03 -10.68
C ILE A 162 -6.45 -20.15 -9.43
N TYR A 163 -6.83 -20.66 -8.26
CA TYR A 163 -6.71 -19.91 -7.00
C TYR A 163 -5.24 -19.71 -6.61
N VAL A 164 -4.40 -20.72 -6.84
CA VAL A 164 -2.94 -20.61 -6.59
C VAL A 164 -2.31 -19.58 -7.53
N GLN A 165 -2.63 -19.61 -8.82
CA GLN A 165 -2.10 -18.61 -9.78
C GLN A 165 -2.52 -17.19 -9.40
N VAL A 166 -3.79 -16.99 -9.08
CA VAL A 166 -4.31 -15.69 -8.71
C VAL A 166 -3.73 -15.20 -7.37
N ALA A 167 -3.54 -16.11 -6.40
CA ALA A 167 -2.86 -15.79 -5.14
C ALA A 167 -1.42 -15.33 -5.38
N LEU A 168 -0.68 -15.98 -6.27
CA LEU A 168 0.68 -15.58 -6.62
C LEU A 168 0.71 -14.22 -7.34
N ILE A 169 -0.23 -13.97 -8.26
CA ILE A 169 -0.36 -12.66 -8.94
C ILE A 169 -0.68 -11.56 -7.93
N GLY A 170 -1.62 -11.81 -7.02
CA GLY A 170 -1.94 -10.89 -5.92
C GLY A 170 -0.74 -10.64 -5.01
N GLY A 171 0.00 -11.73 -4.70
CA GLY A 171 1.22 -11.69 -3.90
C GLY A 171 2.35 -10.84 -4.48
N LEU A 172 2.38 -10.66 -5.80
CA LEU A 172 3.36 -9.82 -6.48
C LEU A 172 2.81 -8.42 -6.78
N SER A 173 1.49 -8.28 -6.97
CA SER A 173 0.85 -7.01 -7.33
C SER A 173 0.69 -6.07 -6.13
N LEU A 174 0.17 -6.57 -5.01
CA LEU A 174 -0.15 -5.73 -3.86
C LEU A 174 1.09 -5.14 -3.18
N PRO A 175 2.20 -5.89 -2.97
CA PRO A 175 3.41 -5.33 -2.39
C PRO A 175 4.14 -4.33 -3.29
N LEU A 176 3.88 -4.32 -4.61
CA LEU A 176 4.57 -3.44 -5.56
C LEU A 176 4.37 -1.96 -5.24
N TYR A 177 3.16 -1.58 -4.79
CA TYR A 177 2.90 -0.21 -4.32
C TYR A 177 3.81 0.17 -3.15
N SER A 178 3.87 -0.68 -2.13
CA SER A 178 4.73 -0.45 -0.95
C SER A 178 6.21 -0.38 -1.31
N LEU A 179 6.69 -1.27 -2.20
CA LEU A 179 8.07 -1.25 -2.69
C LEU A 179 8.41 0.06 -3.41
N CYS A 180 7.52 0.54 -4.27
CA CYS A 180 7.73 1.78 -5.03
C CYS A 180 7.66 3.01 -4.13
N THR A 181 6.77 3.00 -3.13
CA THR A 181 6.68 4.07 -2.12
C THR A 181 7.94 4.08 -1.25
N ALA A 182 8.35 2.94 -0.73
CA ALA A 182 9.58 2.81 0.04
C ALA A 182 10.81 3.23 -0.77
N HIS A 183 10.90 2.82 -2.06
CA HIS A 183 11.96 3.27 -2.97
C HIS A 183 11.96 4.80 -3.18
N THR A 184 10.80 5.45 -3.14
CA THR A 184 10.72 6.91 -3.25
C THR A 184 11.18 7.57 -1.97
N ASN A 185 10.78 7.04 -0.82
CA ASN A 185 11.15 7.57 0.50
C ASN A 185 12.66 7.55 0.74
N ASP A 186 13.40 6.56 0.18
CA ASP A 186 14.87 6.53 0.26
C ASP A 186 15.58 7.76 -0.35
N TYR A 187 14.86 8.57 -1.13
CA TYR A 187 15.40 9.79 -1.75
C TYR A 187 14.82 11.08 -1.15
N LEU A 188 14.01 10.99 -0.10
CA LEU A 188 13.30 12.10 0.50
C LEU A 188 13.75 12.31 1.95
N ASN A 189 13.66 13.55 2.40
CA ASN A 189 13.80 13.86 3.82
C ASN A 189 12.49 13.48 4.55
N PRO A 190 12.54 13.14 5.84
CA PRO A 190 11.36 12.76 6.63
C PRO A 190 10.19 13.76 6.50
N SER A 191 10.46 15.07 6.57
CA SER A 191 9.46 16.13 6.41
C SER A 191 8.72 16.14 5.06
N GLN A 192 9.32 15.54 4.02
CA GLN A 192 8.73 15.45 2.67
C GLN A 192 7.96 14.15 2.44
N MET A 193 8.19 13.13 3.26
CA MET A 193 7.62 11.78 3.04
C MET A 193 6.10 11.76 3.11
N VAL A 194 5.48 12.50 4.05
CA VAL A 194 4.01 12.59 4.18
C VAL A 194 3.40 13.21 2.93
N ALA A 195 3.92 14.35 2.49
CA ALA A 195 3.45 15.02 1.28
C ALA A 195 3.66 14.18 0.02
N ALA A 196 4.80 13.50 -0.09
CA ALA A 196 5.13 12.60 -1.19
C ALA A 196 4.19 11.37 -1.20
N SER A 197 3.85 10.82 -0.03
CA SER A 197 2.93 9.70 0.10
C SER A 197 1.54 10.04 -0.47
N GLY A 198 1.02 11.24 -0.18
CA GLY A 198 -0.23 11.72 -0.77
C GLY A 198 -0.18 11.79 -2.30
N THR A 199 0.95 12.27 -2.86
CA THR A 199 1.18 12.33 -4.31
C THR A 199 1.30 10.93 -4.94
N LEU A 200 1.92 9.97 -4.25
CA LEU A 200 2.02 8.57 -4.70
C LEU A 200 0.66 7.86 -4.66
N VAL A 201 -0.15 8.10 -3.61
CA VAL A 201 -1.56 7.62 -3.55
C VAL A 201 -2.36 8.17 -4.73
N MET A 202 -2.21 9.45 -5.06
CA MET A 202 -2.87 10.06 -6.22
C MET A 202 -2.40 9.41 -7.54
N ALA A 203 -1.09 9.19 -7.71
CA ALA A 203 -0.57 8.50 -8.89
C ALA A 203 -1.11 7.07 -9.02
N ASN A 204 -1.17 6.33 -7.92
CA ASN A 204 -1.77 4.99 -7.86
C ASN A 204 -3.28 5.05 -8.20
N GLY A 205 -4.03 5.97 -7.61
CA GLY A 205 -5.46 6.17 -7.87
C GLY A 205 -5.76 6.48 -9.35
N LEU A 206 -4.95 7.33 -9.99
CA LEU A 206 -5.03 7.59 -11.43
C LEU A 206 -4.80 6.31 -12.25
N GLY A 207 -3.79 5.52 -11.86
CA GLY A 207 -3.54 4.21 -12.47
C GLY A 207 -4.73 3.26 -12.30
N ALA A 208 -5.28 3.17 -11.09
CA ALA A 208 -6.42 2.30 -10.78
C ALA A 208 -7.69 2.71 -11.56
N THR A 209 -7.94 4.00 -11.70
CA THR A 209 -9.06 4.52 -12.51
C THR A 209 -8.94 4.11 -13.97
N MET A 210 -7.72 4.03 -14.52
CA MET A 210 -7.47 3.60 -15.89
C MET A 210 -7.44 2.08 -16.05
N GLY A 211 -7.04 1.35 -15.03
CA GLY A 211 -6.81 -0.09 -15.08
C GLY A 211 -8.03 -0.89 -15.49
N ALA A 212 -9.17 -0.66 -14.83
CA ALA A 212 -10.41 -1.37 -15.12
C ALA A 212 -10.93 -1.13 -16.55
N PRO A 213 -11.07 0.12 -17.05
CA PRO A 213 -11.50 0.39 -18.44
C PRO A 213 -10.54 -0.18 -19.49
N VAL A 214 -9.22 -0.07 -19.26
CA VAL A 214 -8.21 -0.60 -20.19
C VAL A 214 -8.32 -2.12 -20.29
N ALA A 215 -8.40 -2.80 -19.15
CA ALA A 215 -8.53 -4.25 -19.14
C ALA A 215 -9.89 -4.72 -19.68
N ALA A 216 -10.99 -4.01 -19.37
CA ALA A 216 -12.32 -4.32 -19.91
C ALA A 216 -12.34 -4.21 -21.43
N TYR A 217 -11.79 -3.11 -21.98
CA TYR A 217 -11.71 -2.93 -23.42
C TYR A 217 -10.81 -3.98 -24.09
N ALA A 218 -9.68 -4.32 -23.47
CA ALA A 218 -8.82 -5.40 -23.97
C ALA A 218 -9.55 -6.76 -23.96
N MET A 219 -10.34 -7.05 -22.90
CA MET A 219 -11.15 -8.27 -22.83
C MET A 219 -12.25 -8.31 -23.89
N GLU A 220 -12.86 -7.19 -24.22
CA GLU A 220 -13.85 -7.12 -25.30
C GLU A 220 -13.23 -7.44 -26.67
N LEU A 221 -12.01 -6.97 -26.94
CA LEU A 221 -11.31 -7.14 -28.20
C LEU A 221 -10.71 -8.54 -28.40
N THR A 222 -10.11 -9.09 -27.34
CA THR A 222 -9.26 -10.29 -27.47
C THR A 222 -9.71 -11.47 -26.60
N GLY A 223 -10.69 -11.25 -25.74
CA GLY A 223 -11.25 -12.27 -24.85
C GLY A 223 -10.78 -12.15 -23.39
N PRO A 224 -11.30 -13.02 -22.50
CA PRO A 224 -11.11 -12.90 -21.04
C PRO A 224 -9.65 -12.87 -20.61
N HIS A 225 -8.77 -13.60 -21.29
CA HIS A 225 -7.34 -13.68 -20.99
C HIS A 225 -6.63 -12.33 -20.99
N ALA A 226 -7.22 -11.30 -21.63
CA ALA A 226 -6.66 -9.97 -21.71
C ALA A 226 -6.57 -9.27 -20.34
N LEU A 227 -7.32 -9.70 -19.33
CA LEU A 227 -7.14 -9.20 -17.95
C LEU A 227 -5.70 -9.43 -17.48
N PHE A 228 -5.23 -10.67 -17.55
CA PHE A 228 -3.87 -11.00 -17.12
C PHE A 228 -2.80 -10.47 -18.09
N MET A 229 -3.10 -10.35 -19.38
CA MET A 229 -2.22 -9.63 -20.31
C MET A 229 -2.01 -8.18 -19.91
N THR A 230 -3.05 -7.47 -19.51
CA THR A 230 -2.95 -6.07 -19.06
C THR A 230 -2.06 -5.94 -17.84
N ILE A 231 -2.19 -6.85 -16.86
CA ILE A 231 -1.34 -6.89 -15.68
C ILE A 231 0.10 -7.22 -16.08
N GLY A 232 0.31 -8.22 -16.93
CA GLY A 232 1.63 -8.63 -17.41
C GLY A 232 2.35 -7.53 -18.18
N ILE A 233 1.65 -6.79 -19.02
CA ILE A 233 2.17 -5.62 -19.74
C ILE A 233 2.59 -4.53 -18.74
N SER A 234 1.72 -4.21 -17.77
CA SER A 234 2.01 -3.23 -16.72
C SER A 234 3.31 -3.58 -15.98
N PHE A 235 3.46 -4.81 -15.52
CA PHE A 235 4.68 -5.29 -14.86
C PHE A 235 5.90 -5.25 -15.76
N THR A 236 5.77 -5.66 -17.02
CA THR A 236 6.88 -5.66 -17.98
C THR A 236 7.39 -4.25 -18.22
N ILE A 237 6.50 -3.27 -18.35
CA ILE A 237 6.86 -1.87 -18.55
C ILE A 237 7.64 -1.34 -17.34
N VAL A 238 7.18 -1.62 -16.10
CA VAL A 238 7.91 -1.23 -14.88
C VAL A 238 9.27 -1.92 -14.81
N CYS A 239 9.35 -3.22 -15.13
CA CYS A 239 10.59 -3.99 -15.12
C CYS A 239 11.63 -3.39 -16.09
N ILE A 240 11.23 -3.14 -17.34
CA ILE A 240 12.10 -2.52 -18.35
C ILE A 240 12.54 -1.13 -17.88
N PHE A 241 11.62 -0.31 -17.39
CA PHE A 241 11.94 1.03 -16.91
C PHE A 241 12.92 0.98 -15.74
N ALA A 242 12.72 0.07 -14.77
CA ALA A 242 13.61 -0.13 -13.64
C ALA A 242 15.02 -0.55 -14.07
N ILE A 243 15.13 -1.45 -15.08
CA ILE A 243 16.42 -1.87 -15.66
C ILE A 243 17.13 -0.68 -16.32
N ILE A 244 16.42 0.10 -17.13
CA ILE A 244 16.99 1.30 -17.76
C ILE A 244 17.49 2.29 -16.69
N ARG A 245 16.73 2.48 -15.61
CA ARG A 245 17.14 3.36 -14.51
C ARG A 245 18.37 2.86 -13.77
N THR A 246 18.63 1.56 -13.77
CA THR A 246 19.86 0.99 -13.17
C THR A 246 21.12 1.46 -13.90
N THR A 247 21.05 1.70 -15.21
CA THR A 247 22.19 2.20 -15.99
C THR A 247 22.40 3.71 -15.89
N GLN A 248 21.37 4.47 -15.44
CA GLN A 248 21.40 5.93 -15.42
C GLN A 248 21.75 6.51 -14.06
N ARG A 249 21.39 5.85 -12.96
CA ARG A 249 21.61 6.32 -11.59
C ARG A 249 21.87 5.14 -10.67
N SER A 250 22.88 5.25 -9.80
CA SER A 250 23.08 4.29 -8.70
C SER A 250 21.87 4.25 -7.78
N SER A 251 21.56 3.07 -7.25
CA SER A 251 20.58 2.95 -6.16
C SER A 251 21.19 3.50 -4.86
N VAL A 252 20.33 3.93 -3.94
CA VAL A 252 20.71 4.16 -2.55
C VAL A 252 21.32 2.86 -2.01
N SER A 253 22.40 2.95 -1.24
CA SER A 253 23.02 1.76 -0.65
C SER A 253 22.04 1.11 0.34
N VAL A 254 22.16 -0.21 0.54
CA VAL A 254 21.28 -0.94 1.46
C VAL A 254 21.41 -0.41 2.90
N GLU A 255 22.60 0.07 3.26
CA GLU A 255 22.91 0.62 4.58
C GLU A 255 22.24 1.99 4.82
N ASP A 256 21.93 2.75 3.76
CA ASP A 256 21.29 4.06 3.81
C ASP A 256 19.77 3.99 3.54
N GLN A 257 19.21 2.79 3.34
CA GLN A 257 17.76 2.59 3.16
C GLN A 257 17.09 2.51 4.53
N GLY A 258 15.94 3.18 4.69
CA GLY A 258 15.08 2.97 5.85
C GLY A 258 14.45 1.57 5.88
N ASP A 259 13.80 1.18 6.97
CA ASP A 259 13.10 -0.09 7.06
C ASP A 259 11.90 -0.15 6.12
N PHE A 260 11.62 -1.34 5.56
CA PHE A 260 10.42 -1.53 4.75
C PHE A 260 9.17 -1.49 5.62
N VAL A 261 8.26 -0.61 5.27
CA VAL A 261 6.94 -0.50 5.89
C VAL A 261 5.87 -0.87 4.87
N PRO A 262 5.04 -1.89 5.15
CA PRO A 262 3.93 -2.21 4.27
C PRO A 262 2.89 -1.09 4.29
N LEU A 263 2.55 -0.56 3.12
CA LEU A 263 1.58 0.52 2.96
C LEU A 263 0.45 0.08 2.01
N ALA A 264 -0.79 0.45 2.36
CA ALA A 264 -1.89 0.38 1.41
C ALA A 264 -2.00 1.72 0.66
N PRO A 265 -2.48 1.75 -0.58
CA PRO A 265 -2.69 2.98 -1.33
C PRO A 265 -3.95 3.72 -0.84
N THR A 266 -3.99 4.05 0.44
CA THR A 266 -5.09 4.77 1.08
C THR A 266 -4.59 6.10 1.65
N PRO A 267 -5.40 7.17 1.67
CA PRO A 267 -5.00 8.46 2.25
C PRO A 267 -4.58 8.36 3.72
N THR A 268 -5.18 7.44 4.46
CA THR A 268 -4.88 7.18 5.88
C THR A 268 -3.48 6.59 6.09
N SER A 269 -2.97 5.79 5.16
CA SER A 269 -1.63 5.20 5.28
C SER A 269 -0.51 6.23 5.04
N ALA A 270 -0.80 7.35 4.40
CA ALA A 270 0.16 8.41 4.17
C ALA A 270 0.60 9.12 5.48
N GLY A 271 -0.29 9.12 6.49
CA GLY A 271 0.00 9.69 7.81
C GLY A 271 0.79 8.76 8.76
N PHE A 272 0.95 7.49 8.41
CA PHE A 272 1.66 6.51 9.25
C PHE A 272 3.07 6.27 8.73
N ASN A 273 3.94 7.26 8.81
CA ASN A 273 5.36 7.06 8.55
C ASN A 273 6.08 6.81 9.89
N PRO A 274 6.67 5.62 10.14
CA PRO A 274 7.32 5.30 11.40
C PRO A 274 8.54 6.19 11.69
N ASP A 275 9.20 6.72 10.66
CA ASP A 275 10.35 7.62 10.83
C ASP A 275 9.90 8.99 11.37
N LEU A 276 8.68 9.45 10.99
CA LEU A 276 8.09 10.66 11.54
C LEU A 276 7.63 10.50 12.99
N GLU A 277 7.04 9.35 13.33
CA GLU A 277 6.66 9.07 14.72
C GLU A 277 7.88 9.06 15.66
N LEU A 278 9.02 8.55 15.19
CA LEU A 278 10.26 8.55 15.97
C LEU A 278 10.83 9.97 16.14
N GLU A 279 10.85 10.79 15.08
CA GLU A 279 11.30 12.18 15.15
C GLU A 279 10.34 13.04 16.01
N GLU A 280 9.03 12.85 15.89
CA GLU A 280 8.05 13.56 16.74
C GLU A 280 8.16 13.14 18.22
N ILE A 281 8.40 11.86 18.49
CA ILE A 281 8.62 11.36 19.85
C ILE A 281 9.95 11.89 20.40
N GLU A 282 11.01 11.91 19.62
CA GLU A 282 12.30 12.48 20.03
C GLU A 282 12.21 14.01 20.24
N ALA A 283 11.51 14.72 19.35
CA ALA A 283 11.27 16.15 19.50
C ALA A 283 10.42 16.45 20.75
N ALA A 284 9.36 15.71 20.99
CA ALA A 284 8.51 15.84 22.19
C ALA A 284 9.26 15.48 23.47
N LEU A 285 10.12 14.47 23.45
CA LEU A 285 11.00 14.10 24.56
C LEU A 285 12.05 15.15 24.85
N ASN A 286 12.60 15.81 23.82
CA ASN A 286 13.58 16.89 23.99
C ASN A 286 12.92 18.16 24.50
N LEU A 287 11.75 18.55 23.99
CA LEU A 287 10.96 19.67 24.53
C LEU A 287 10.58 19.42 26.00
N GLY A 288 10.14 18.23 26.34
CA GLY A 288 9.82 17.88 27.73
C GLY A 288 11.05 17.89 28.64
N LYS A 289 12.24 17.56 28.14
CA LYS A 289 13.49 17.67 28.90
C LYS A 289 13.92 19.12 29.13
N GLU A 290 13.73 20.01 28.14
CA GLU A 290 14.03 21.43 28.25
C GLU A 290 13.06 22.10 29.25
N GLU A 291 11.76 21.82 29.17
CA GLU A 291 10.78 22.33 30.15
C GLU A 291 11.05 21.86 31.59
N ILE A 292 11.44 20.59 31.76
CA ILE A 292 11.81 20.05 33.07
C ILE A 292 13.10 20.73 33.57
N HIS A 293 14.06 20.99 32.70
CA HIS A 293 15.33 21.61 33.07
C HIS A 293 15.14 23.08 33.47
N GLU A 294 14.37 23.85 32.73
CA GLU A 294 13.98 25.22 33.08
C GLU A 294 13.24 25.29 34.43
N SER A 295 12.21 24.41 34.60
CA SER A 295 11.47 24.34 35.86
C SER A 295 12.34 23.96 37.05
N PHE A 296 13.35 23.12 36.83
CA PHE A 296 14.30 22.74 37.87
C PHE A 296 15.30 23.85 38.21
N GLU A 297 15.75 24.61 37.21
CA GLU A 297 16.60 25.78 37.44
C GLU A 297 15.87 26.90 38.19
N GLU A 298 14.60 27.19 37.82
CA GLU A 298 13.76 28.17 38.56
C GLU A 298 13.57 27.74 40.02
N LEU A 299 13.32 26.46 40.28
CA LEU A 299 13.11 25.96 41.63
C LEU A 299 14.41 26.04 42.48
N VAL A 300 15.58 25.81 41.86
CA VAL A 300 16.89 25.93 42.49
C VAL A 300 17.22 27.39 42.80
N GLU A 301 16.87 28.32 41.90
CA GLU A 301 17.04 29.78 42.15
C GLU A 301 16.13 30.27 43.28
N GLU A 302 14.87 29.81 43.33
CA GLU A 302 13.92 30.15 44.39
C GLU A 302 14.38 29.60 45.75
N LEU A 303 14.92 28.40 45.79
CA LEU A 303 15.49 27.83 47.03
C LEU A 303 16.74 28.58 47.50
N LYS A 304 17.62 29.06 46.59
CA LYS A 304 18.77 29.85 46.92
C LYS A 304 18.42 31.25 47.45
N SER A 305 17.41 31.87 46.86
CA SER A 305 16.93 33.20 47.30
C SER A 305 16.27 33.14 48.67
N ASN A 306 15.65 32.03 49.05
CA ASN A 306 15.07 31.83 50.38
C ASN A 306 16.12 31.55 51.48
N ASP A 307 17.25 30.96 51.11
CA ASP A 307 18.36 30.69 52.05
C ASP A 307 19.22 31.96 52.35
N GLU A 308 19.26 32.96 51.46
CA GLU A 308 20.01 34.22 51.64
C GLU A 308 19.16 35.28 52.40
N GLY A 309 17.86 35.05 52.65
CA GLY A 309 16.94 35.99 53.32
C GLY A 309 16.55 35.63 54.76
N GLY A 310 17.11 34.57 55.37
CA GLY A 310 16.89 34.12 56.73
C GLY A 310 18.17 34.30 57.58
#